data_559bbcb97b61fdaa7465468f2d33c18f
#
_entry.id   559bbcb97b61fdaa7465468f2d33c18f
#
_cell.length_a   1.000
_cell.length_b   1.000
_cell.length_c   1.000
_cell.angle_alpha   90.00
_cell.angle_beta   90.00
_cell.angle_gamma   90.00
#
_symmetry.space_group_name_H-M   'P 1'
#
loop_
_entity.id
_entity.type
_entity.pdbx_description
1 polymer ?
#
loop_
_entity_poly.entity_id
_entity_poly.type
_entity_poly.pdbx_seq_one_letter_code
_entity_poly.pdbx_strand_id
1 'polypeptide(L)'
;MTSQSKPMEVGHAPYRQASALTMEGVHHTFGSLAAVRGVDLEVAPGEVVCLLGPSGCGKTTLLRIAAGLEVLQQGRVSLNGGEIAVPKGRHVPPEKRNVGLAFQDSALFPHLTVIENVTFGLKGEPTRQRRERALTLLDQLGMAAYAESYPHMLSGGQQQRVALARALAPAPQLMLLDEPFSSLDARLRDRIRDDTLHVLKKVGAATLLVTHDPEEAMFMADRIALMREGRIVQMGTPRELYCAPSDPFVVAFFGEVNELQGEVRGGRVMTPVGPVEASWLPEGSQAQVMIRPEALRITEHFDPAPEHRYSHVIMAKLLGRSSLLHICAHGEDGSEAHLHARVPGVFLPAEGQRIDIHLDLSQVFVFPSTAP
;
A
#
# COMPACT_ATOMS: atom_id res chain seq x y z
N MET A 1 -51.93 -29.55 -29.47
CA MET A 1 -51.69 -28.96 -28.16
C MET A 1 -50.45 -29.64 -27.57
N THR A 2 -49.30 -29.09 -27.85
CA THR A 2 -47.99 -29.60 -27.37
C THR A 2 -47.40 -28.53 -26.43
N SER A 3 -47.39 -28.88 -25.13
CA SER A 3 -46.83 -28.11 -24.06
C SER A 3 -45.29 -28.17 -24.12
N GLN A 4 -44.66 -27.05 -24.43
CA GLN A 4 -43.20 -26.90 -24.29
C GLN A 4 -42.88 -26.46 -22.84
N SER A 5 -42.22 -27.37 -22.09
CA SER A 5 -41.63 -27.09 -20.80
C SER A 5 -40.33 -26.30 -21.01
N LYS A 6 -40.28 -25.08 -20.43
CA LYS A 6 -39.04 -24.28 -20.27
C LYS A 6 -38.03 -24.99 -19.39
N PRO A 7 -36.72 -25.01 -19.73
CA PRO A 7 -35.69 -25.46 -18.81
C PRO A 7 -35.49 -24.41 -17.69
N MET A 8 -35.48 -24.91 -16.48
CA MET A 8 -35.14 -24.13 -15.28
C MET A 8 -33.63 -23.91 -15.28
N GLU A 9 -33.17 -22.68 -15.51
CA GLU A 9 -31.77 -22.27 -15.26
C GLU A 9 -31.50 -22.31 -13.75
N VAL A 10 -30.75 -23.32 -13.32
CA VAL A 10 -30.15 -23.38 -11.98
C VAL A 10 -28.94 -22.45 -12.01
N GLY A 11 -29.12 -21.21 -11.57
CA GLY A 11 -28.04 -20.28 -11.35
C GLY A 11 -27.09 -20.83 -10.28
N HIS A 12 -25.95 -21.37 -10.70
CA HIS A 12 -24.84 -21.64 -9.80
C HIS A 12 -24.26 -20.29 -9.36
N ALA A 13 -24.61 -19.85 -8.15
CA ALA A 13 -23.83 -18.84 -7.46
C ALA A 13 -22.38 -19.37 -7.35
N PRO A 14 -21.36 -18.58 -7.72
CA PRO A 14 -19.98 -19.02 -7.60
C PRO A 14 -19.71 -19.35 -6.13
N TYR A 15 -19.20 -20.56 -5.88
CA TYR A 15 -18.77 -21.03 -4.57
C TYR A 15 -17.66 -20.05 -4.12
N ARG A 16 -18.01 -19.08 -3.29
CA ARG A 16 -17.02 -18.16 -2.71
C ARG A 16 -16.15 -19.01 -1.78
N GLN A 17 -14.91 -19.27 -2.17
CA GLN A 17 -13.94 -19.88 -1.26
C GLN A 17 -13.89 -19.03 0.01
N ALA A 18 -13.91 -19.71 1.17
CA ALA A 18 -13.81 -19.00 2.44
C ALA A 18 -12.50 -18.19 2.49
N SER A 19 -12.60 -16.94 2.90
CA SER A 19 -11.44 -16.06 3.02
C SER A 19 -10.43 -16.61 4.01
N ALA A 20 -9.15 -16.44 3.72
CA ALA A 20 -8.06 -16.88 4.62
C ALA A 20 -8.10 -16.12 5.95
N LEU A 21 -8.40 -14.80 5.90
CA LEU A 21 -8.65 -13.96 7.07
C LEU A 21 -9.89 -13.12 6.82
N THR A 22 -10.76 -13.04 7.84
CA THR A 22 -11.87 -12.09 7.91
C THR A 22 -11.86 -11.38 9.25
N MET A 23 -11.91 -10.08 9.24
CA MET A 23 -12.06 -9.19 10.41
C MET A 23 -13.32 -8.37 10.20
N GLU A 24 -14.25 -8.40 11.16
CA GLU A 24 -15.55 -7.73 11.07
C GLU A 24 -15.75 -6.82 12.27
N GLY A 25 -15.96 -5.52 12.02
CA GLY A 25 -16.25 -4.52 13.03
C GLY A 25 -15.21 -4.45 14.14
N VAL A 26 -13.92 -4.60 13.82
CA VAL A 26 -12.85 -4.68 14.81
C VAL A 26 -12.62 -3.32 15.45
N HIS A 27 -12.73 -3.28 16.80
CA HIS A 27 -12.36 -2.11 17.61
C HIS A 27 -11.30 -2.50 18.64
N HIS A 28 -10.38 -1.58 18.91
CA HIS A 28 -9.39 -1.76 19.97
C HIS A 28 -8.95 -0.41 20.55
N THR A 29 -8.84 -0.35 21.87
CA THR A 29 -8.43 0.85 22.62
C THR A 29 -7.29 0.52 23.58
N PHE A 30 -6.32 1.41 23.68
CA PHE A 30 -5.28 1.42 24.71
C PHE A 30 -5.54 2.59 25.67
N GLY A 31 -6.09 2.30 26.84
CA GLY A 31 -6.56 3.36 27.75
C GLY A 31 -7.62 4.24 27.08
N SER A 32 -7.33 5.53 26.88
CA SER A 32 -8.22 6.47 26.19
C SER A 32 -8.01 6.54 24.67
N LEU A 33 -6.93 5.92 24.15
CA LEU A 33 -6.59 5.97 22.73
C LEU A 33 -7.33 4.88 21.97
N ALA A 34 -8.28 5.24 21.13
CA ALA A 34 -8.95 4.33 20.20
C ALA A 34 -8.04 4.07 18.99
N ALA A 35 -7.26 2.99 19.05
CA ALA A 35 -6.28 2.62 18.02
C ALA A 35 -6.94 2.01 16.77
N VAL A 36 -8.07 1.28 16.92
CA VAL A 36 -8.85 0.70 15.83
C VAL A 36 -10.32 1.00 16.06
N ARG A 37 -11.01 1.43 14.99
CA ARG A 37 -12.37 2.02 15.10
C ARG A 37 -13.32 1.42 14.06
N GLY A 38 -13.70 0.16 14.23
CA GLY A 38 -14.68 -0.53 13.37
C GLY A 38 -14.09 -0.87 12.01
N VAL A 39 -13.01 -1.66 12.01
CA VAL A 39 -12.35 -2.09 10.78
C VAL A 39 -12.93 -3.40 10.29
N ASP A 40 -13.34 -3.41 9.01
CA ASP A 40 -13.67 -4.59 8.23
C ASP A 40 -12.53 -4.86 7.23
N LEU A 41 -12.01 -6.08 7.23
CA LEU A 41 -10.90 -6.49 6.38
C LEU A 41 -11.05 -7.96 5.99
N GLU A 42 -10.80 -8.24 4.71
CA GLU A 42 -10.82 -9.60 4.17
C GLU A 42 -9.57 -9.84 3.34
N VAL A 43 -8.95 -11.02 3.53
CA VAL A 43 -7.82 -11.52 2.74
C VAL A 43 -8.22 -12.84 2.12
N ALA A 44 -8.21 -12.94 0.80
CA ALA A 44 -8.51 -14.18 0.08
C ALA A 44 -7.31 -15.16 0.10
N PRO A 45 -7.52 -16.47 -0.14
CA PRO A 45 -6.43 -17.42 -0.28
C PRO A 45 -5.44 -16.99 -1.38
N GLY A 46 -4.13 -16.97 -1.05
CA GLY A 46 -3.07 -16.56 -1.98
C GLY A 46 -3.00 -15.07 -2.31
N GLU A 47 -3.89 -14.26 -1.74
CA GLU A 47 -3.89 -12.79 -1.89
C GLU A 47 -2.88 -12.14 -0.95
N VAL A 48 -2.23 -11.09 -1.44
CA VAL A 48 -1.41 -10.17 -0.64
C VAL A 48 -2.20 -8.88 -0.42
N VAL A 49 -2.66 -8.66 0.81
CA VAL A 49 -3.31 -7.41 1.22
C VAL A 49 -2.33 -6.59 2.05
N CYS A 50 -2.17 -5.33 1.70
CA CYS A 50 -1.32 -4.39 2.44
C CYS A 50 -2.16 -3.44 3.29
N LEU A 51 -1.89 -3.39 4.60
CA LEU A 51 -2.33 -2.31 5.48
C LEU A 51 -1.32 -1.17 5.38
N LEU A 52 -1.73 -0.07 4.79
CA LEU A 52 -0.93 1.11 4.53
C LEU A 52 -1.45 2.29 5.37
N GLY A 53 -0.58 3.23 5.74
CA GLY A 53 -1.00 4.45 6.42
C GLY A 53 0.09 5.03 7.33
N PRO A 54 -0.13 6.23 7.89
CA PRO A 54 0.86 6.90 8.75
C PRO A 54 1.13 6.10 10.03
N SER A 55 2.25 6.42 10.69
CA SER A 55 2.58 5.81 11.98
C SER A 55 1.49 6.09 13.02
N GLY A 56 1.17 5.08 13.82
CA GLY A 56 0.14 5.21 14.88
C GLY A 56 -1.31 5.08 14.42
N CYS A 57 -1.62 4.82 13.13
CA CYS A 57 -3.01 4.69 12.66
C CYS A 57 -3.67 3.32 12.96
N GLY A 58 -2.99 2.38 13.65
CA GLY A 58 -3.60 1.12 14.10
C GLY A 58 -3.21 -0.15 13.33
N LYS A 59 -2.36 -0.08 12.29
CA LYS A 59 -1.96 -1.21 11.43
C LYS A 59 -1.37 -2.40 12.22
N THR A 60 -0.32 -2.14 13.00
CA THR A 60 0.33 -3.17 13.84
C THR A 60 -0.63 -3.74 14.89
N THR A 61 -1.57 -2.95 15.40
CA THR A 61 -2.61 -3.44 16.32
C THR A 61 -3.51 -4.45 15.62
N LEU A 62 -3.99 -4.16 14.40
CA LEU A 62 -4.78 -5.12 13.61
C LEU A 62 -4.01 -6.41 13.33
N LEU A 63 -2.73 -6.28 12.91
CA LEU A 63 -1.88 -7.44 12.67
C LEU A 63 -1.71 -8.28 13.94
N ARG A 64 -1.46 -7.66 15.11
CA ARG A 64 -1.33 -8.36 16.40
C ARG A 64 -2.64 -9.03 16.83
N ILE A 65 -3.80 -8.42 16.57
CA ILE A 65 -5.13 -9.06 16.79
C ILE A 65 -5.27 -10.30 15.90
N ALA A 66 -4.91 -10.22 14.60
CA ALA A 66 -4.92 -11.36 13.68
C ALA A 66 -3.97 -12.47 14.14
N ALA A 67 -2.78 -12.12 14.64
CA ALA A 67 -1.81 -13.06 15.21
C ALA A 67 -2.24 -13.69 16.54
N GLY A 68 -3.17 -13.07 17.28
CA GLY A 68 -3.57 -13.48 18.63
C GLY A 68 -2.66 -12.99 19.74
N LEU A 69 -1.78 -12.04 19.42
CA LEU A 69 -0.89 -11.37 20.37
C LEU A 69 -1.58 -10.23 21.12
N GLU A 70 -2.72 -9.77 20.57
CA GLU A 70 -3.58 -8.77 21.19
C GLU A 70 -5.00 -9.30 21.30
N VAL A 71 -5.66 -9.05 22.45
CA VAL A 71 -7.00 -9.56 22.70
C VAL A 71 -8.03 -8.71 21.96
N LEU A 72 -8.94 -9.36 21.22
CA LEU A 72 -10.03 -8.69 20.54
C LEU A 72 -11.01 -8.09 21.55
N GLN A 73 -11.24 -6.78 21.49
CA GLN A 73 -12.16 -6.09 22.40
C GLN A 73 -13.59 -6.02 21.85
N GLN A 74 -13.74 -5.76 20.51
CA GLN A 74 -15.03 -5.77 19.82
C GLN A 74 -14.85 -6.26 18.39
N GLY A 75 -15.91 -6.80 17.81
CA GLY A 75 -15.92 -7.36 16.47
C GLY A 75 -15.71 -8.88 16.45
N ARG A 76 -15.25 -9.39 15.31
CA ARG A 76 -15.00 -10.81 15.10
C ARG A 76 -13.78 -11.01 14.24
N VAL A 77 -13.02 -12.10 14.49
CA VAL A 77 -11.91 -12.53 13.61
C VAL A 77 -12.08 -14.00 13.29
N SER A 78 -12.01 -14.34 12.01
CA SER A 78 -12.09 -15.69 11.49
C SER A 78 -10.89 -16.00 10.58
N LEU A 79 -10.42 -17.25 10.63
CA LEU A 79 -9.43 -17.82 9.70
C LEU A 79 -10.07 -18.99 8.96
N ASN A 80 -9.99 -18.99 7.62
CA ASN A 80 -10.59 -20.02 6.74
C ASN A 80 -12.05 -20.37 7.11
N GLY A 81 -12.84 -19.32 7.42
CA GLY A 81 -14.22 -19.45 7.86
C GLY A 81 -14.42 -19.94 9.29
N GLY A 82 -13.35 -20.33 9.99
CA GLY A 82 -13.40 -20.71 11.40
C GLY A 82 -13.19 -19.51 12.31
N GLU A 83 -14.13 -19.24 13.23
CA GLU A 83 -14.02 -18.18 14.22
C GLU A 83 -12.88 -18.43 15.21
N ILE A 84 -11.93 -17.49 15.32
CA ILE A 84 -10.74 -17.61 16.19
C ILE A 84 -10.73 -16.61 17.34
N ALA A 85 -11.45 -15.49 17.21
CA ALA A 85 -11.57 -14.52 18.28
C ALA A 85 -12.92 -13.80 18.26
N VAL A 86 -13.56 -13.74 19.44
CA VAL A 86 -14.74 -12.92 19.76
C VAL A 86 -14.60 -12.32 21.16
N PRO A 87 -15.19 -11.15 21.42
CA PRO A 87 -15.12 -10.49 22.71
C PRO A 87 -15.71 -11.34 23.83
N LYS A 88 -15.00 -11.45 24.96
CA LYS A 88 -15.44 -12.22 26.14
C LYS A 88 -15.77 -13.70 25.85
N GLY A 89 -15.35 -14.21 24.70
CA GLY A 89 -15.61 -15.60 24.26
C GLY A 89 -14.33 -16.29 23.81
N ARG A 90 -14.39 -16.92 22.63
CA ARG A 90 -13.27 -17.65 22.07
C ARG A 90 -12.08 -16.74 21.78
N HIS A 91 -10.91 -17.14 22.24
CA HIS A 91 -9.62 -16.54 21.86
C HIS A 91 -8.63 -17.69 21.63
N VAL A 92 -8.39 -18.01 20.35
CA VAL A 92 -7.38 -19.01 19.96
C VAL A 92 -6.00 -18.38 20.16
N PRO A 93 -5.11 -18.97 20.97
CA PRO A 93 -3.79 -18.41 21.21
C PRO A 93 -2.90 -18.51 19.94
N PRO A 94 -1.85 -17.67 19.82
CA PRO A 94 -1.03 -17.54 18.61
C PRO A 94 -0.52 -18.87 18.05
N GLU A 95 0.02 -19.74 18.90
CA GLU A 95 0.61 -21.02 18.54
C GLU A 95 -0.40 -22.03 17.95
N LYS A 96 -1.71 -21.77 18.06
CA LYS A 96 -2.79 -22.62 17.52
C LYS A 96 -3.49 -22.01 16.31
N ARG A 97 -3.07 -20.81 15.86
CA ARG A 97 -3.70 -20.12 14.73
C ARG A 97 -3.19 -20.57 13.36
N ASN A 98 -2.10 -21.33 13.30
CA ASN A 98 -1.43 -21.71 12.05
C ASN A 98 -1.10 -20.49 11.15
N VAL A 99 -0.59 -19.41 11.75
CA VAL A 99 -0.14 -18.21 11.08
C VAL A 99 1.38 -18.11 11.12
N GLY A 100 1.99 -17.66 10.04
CA GLY A 100 3.40 -17.28 9.99
C GLY A 100 3.54 -15.81 10.33
N LEU A 101 4.46 -15.45 11.22
CA LEU A 101 4.67 -14.07 11.63
C LEU A 101 6.14 -13.69 11.47
N ALA A 102 6.39 -12.58 10.75
CA ALA A 102 7.68 -11.94 10.67
C ALA A 102 7.57 -10.51 11.20
N PHE A 103 8.37 -10.22 12.22
CA PHE A 103 8.45 -8.90 12.85
C PHE A 103 9.51 -8.01 12.20
N GLN A 104 9.38 -6.72 12.41
CA GLN A 104 10.30 -5.68 11.92
C GLN A 104 11.76 -5.92 12.37
N ASP A 105 11.99 -6.39 13.60
CA ASP A 105 13.30 -6.65 14.18
C ASP A 105 13.88 -8.03 13.84
N SER A 106 13.27 -8.76 12.88
CA SER A 106 13.59 -10.14 12.48
C SER A 106 13.48 -11.19 13.60
N ALA A 107 13.64 -10.81 14.87
CA ALA A 107 13.49 -11.63 16.09
C ALA A 107 14.08 -13.04 15.98
N LEU A 108 15.27 -13.19 15.36
CA LEU A 108 15.96 -14.48 15.24
C LEU A 108 16.53 -14.92 16.59
N PHE A 109 16.56 -16.23 16.80
CA PHE A 109 17.19 -16.83 17.98
C PHE A 109 18.72 -16.71 17.86
N PRO A 110 19.42 -15.88 18.66
CA PRO A 110 20.83 -15.57 18.44
C PRO A 110 21.77 -16.75 18.72
N HIS A 111 21.33 -17.71 19.49
CA HIS A 111 22.06 -18.92 19.88
C HIS A 111 21.84 -20.10 18.91
N LEU A 112 21.00 -19.96 17.92
CA LEU A 112 20.71 -20.96 16.88
C LEU A 112 21.33 -20.52 15.54
N THR A 113 21.80 -21.47 14.75
CA THR A 113 22.22 -21.24 13.37
C THR A 113 21.02 -20.84 12.49
N VAL A 114 21.26 -20.39 11.28
CA VAL A 114 20.22 -20.04 10.30
C VAL A 114 19.29 -21.22 10.05
N ILE A 115 19.84 -22.40 9.81
CA ILE A 115 19.02 -23.59 9.53
C ILE A 115 18.22 -24.03 10.76
N GLU A 116 18.79 -23.92 11.95
CA GLU A 116 18.10 -24.22 13.21
C GLU A 116 16.97 -23.21 13.47
N ASN A 117 17.18 -21.91 13.19
CA ASN A 117 16.11 -20.92 13.22
C ASN A 117 14.94 -21.31 12.32
N VAL A 118 15.22 -21.67 11.05
CA VAL A 118 14.17 -22.03 10.08
C VAL A 118 13.46 -23.33 10.48
N THR A 119 14.19 -24.32 10.99
CA THR A 119 13.61 -25.61 11.40
C THR A 119 12.89 -25.56 12.76
N PHE A 120 13.03 -24.48 13.52
CA PHE A 120 12.51 -24.35 14.89
C PHE A 120 11.00 -24.60 14.98
N GLY A 121 10.23 -24.11 14.01
CA GLY A 121 8.77 -24.28 13.94
C GLY A 121 8.29 -25.65 13.40
N LEU A 122 9.19 -26.45 12.82
CA LEU A 122 8.86 -27.73 12.17
C LEU A 122 8.83 -28.87 13.19
N LYS A 123 7.84 -28.86 14.10
CA LYS A 123 7.67 -29.90 15.11
C LYS A 123 6.96 -31.15 14.52
N GLY A 124 7.43 -32.33 14.89
CA GLY A 124 6.77 -33.60 14.50
C GLY A 124 7.25 -34.22 13.19
N GLU A 125 8.01 -33.51 12.37
CA GLU A 125 8.63 -34.04 11.15
C GLU A 125 9.99 -34.68 11.45
N PRO A 126 10.41 -35.72 10.69
CA PRO A 126 11.76 -36.33 10.79
C PRO A 126 12.86 -35.24 10.52
N THR A 127 13.96 -35.33 11.26
CA THR A 127 15.05 -34.33 11.17
C THR A 127 15.55 -34.10 9.74
N ARG A 128 15.65 -35.15 8.93
CA ARG A 128 16.08 -35.07 7.53
C ARG A 128 15.11 -34.24 6.69
N GLN A 129 13.80 -34.49 6.81
CA GLN A 129 12.78 -33.76 6.04
C GLN A 129 12.71 -32.28 6.44
N ARG A 130 12.80 -31.97 7.76
CA ARG A 130 12.88 -30.59 8.26
C ARG A 130 14.06 -29.83 7.64
N ARG A 131 15.24 -30.49 7.59
CA ARG A 131 16.45 -29.89 7.05
C ARG A 131 16.33 -29.66 5.53
N GLU A 132 15.85 -30.64 4.77
CA GLU A 132 15.61 -30.53 3.33
C GLU A 132 14.64 -29.40 3.00
N ARG A 133 13.53 -29.29 3.71
CA ARG A 133 12.54 -28.22 3.57
C ARG A 133 13.13 -26.84 3.89
N ALA A 134 13.87 -26.72 4.99
CA ALA A 134 14.53 -25.49 5.38
C ALA A 134 15.57 -25.05 4.34
N LEU A 135 16.40 -25.97 3.82
CA LEU A 135 17.36 -25.67 2.78
C LEU A 135 16.71 -25.22 1.47
N THR A 136 15.57 -25.83 1.08
CA THR A 136 14.81 -25.41 -0.10
C THR A 136 14.30 -23.96 0.05
N LEU A 137 13.77 -23.60 1.22
CA LEU A 137 13.32 -22.23 1.48
C LEU A 137 14.49 -21.24 1.54
N LEU A 138 15.59 -21.63 2.19
CA LEU A 138 16.80 -20.80 2.24
C LEU A 138 17.40 -20.59 0.85
N ASP A 139 17.37 -21.58 -0.02
CA ASP A 139 17.82 -21.47 -1.42
C ASP A 139 16.96 -20.47 -2.21
N GLN A 140 15.62 -20.59 -2.09
CA GLN A 140 14.67 -19.66 -2.73
C GLN A 140 14.88 -18.21 -2.30
N LEU A 141 15.37 -17.98 -1.08
CA LEU A 141 15.65 -16.66 -0.51
C LEU A 141 17.13 -16.26 -0.65
N GLY A 142 17.95 -17.05 -1.39
CA GLY A 142 19.38 -16.79 -1.60
C GLY A 142 20.20 -16.88 -0.30
N MET A 143 19.76 -17.70 0.66
CA MET A 143 20.37 -17.84 1.98
C MET A 143 21.01 -19.22 2.23
N ALA A 144 20.99 -20.15 1.25
CA ALA A 144 21.50 -21.52 1.44
C ALA A 144 22.97 -21.56 1.88
N ALA A 145 23.83 -20.68 1.34
CA ALA A 145 25.24 -20.58 1.69
C ALA A 145 25.49 -20.20 3.17
N TYR A 146 24.51 -19.60 3.83
CA TYR A 146 24.59 -19.15 5.22
C TYR A 146 23.91 -20.11 6.21
N ALA A 147 23.49 -21.29 5.78
CA ALA A 147 22.70 -22.23 6.59
C ALA A 147 23.30 -22.52 7.97
N GLU A 148 24.62 -22.66 8.05
CA GLU A 148 25.37 -22.96 9.28
C GLU A 148 25.87 -21.69 10.02
N SER A 149 25.60 -20.50 9.49
CA SER A 149 26.00 -19.23 10.12
C SER A 149 25.07 -18.87 11.28
N TYR A 150 25.55 -18.05 12.21
CA TYR A 150 24.73 -17.47 13.27
C TYR A 150 24.16 -16.12 12.87
N PRO A 151 23.00 -15.67 13.44
CA PRO A 151 22.36 -14.40 13.09
C PRO A 151 23.28 -13.18 13.15
N HIS A 152 24.15 -13.09 14.14
CA HIS A 152 25.08 -11.96 14.30
C HIS A 152 26.13 -11.84 13.18
N MET A 153 26.31 -12.89 12.37
CA MET A 153 27.21 -12.90 11.19
C MET A 153 26.52 -12.39 9.93
N LEU A 154 25.23 -12.09 9.98
CA LEU A 154 24.40 -11.71 8.85
C LEU A 154 24.12 -10.20 8.85
N SER A 155 24.00 -9.61 7.64
CA SER A 155 23.44 -8.26 7.50
C SER A 155 21.95 -8.23 7.89
N GLY A 156 21.40 -7.05 8.20
CA GLY A 156 19.98 -6.90 8.53
C GLY A 156 19.03 -7.50 7.47
N GLY A 157 19.30 -7.26 6.18
CA GLY A 157 18.51 -7.85 5.09
C GLY A 157 18.64 -9.38 4.97
N GLN A 158 19.79 -9.94 5.32
CA GLN A 158 19.96 -11.39 5.41
C GLN A 158 19.18 -11.97 6.59
N GLN A 159 19.20 -11.29 7.74
CA GLN A 159 18.40 -11.69 8.90
C GLN A 159 16.89 -11.67 8.60
N GLN A 160 16.40 -10.65 7.88
CA GLN A 160 14.99 -10.59 7.46
C GLN A 160 14.60 -11.74 6.56
N ARG A 161 15.43 -12.11 5.57
CA ARG A 161 15.18 -13.28 4.71
C ARG A 161 15.15 -14.58 5.50
N VAL A 162 16.00 -14.73 6.50
CA VAL A 162 15.96 -15.90 7.40
C VAL A 162 14.70 -15.90 8.26
N ALA A 163 14.26 -14.74 8.79
CA ALA A 163 13.00 -14.62 9.53
C ALA A 163 11.78 -14.97 8.68
N LEU A 164 11.78 -14.54 7.41
CA LEU A 164 10.75 -14.92 6.44
C LEU A 164 10.76 -16.45 6.17
N ALA A 165 11.94 -17.04 5.96
CA ALA A 165 12.08 -18.51 5.79
C ALA A 165 11.52 -19.26 7.01
N ARG A 166 11.85 -18.80 8.22
CA ARG A 166 11.34 -19.36 9.48
C ARG A 166 9.82 -19.31 9.57
N ALA A 167 9.23 -18.16 9.18
CA ALA A 167 7.79 -17.97 9.21
C ALA A 167 7.05 -18.81 8.15
N LEU A 168 7.67 -19.03 6.99
CA LEU A 168 7.11 -19.84 5.89
C LEU A 168 7.32 -21.34 6.08
N ALA A 169 8.34 -21.75 6.84
CA ALA A 169 8.69 -23.18 6.99
C ALA A 169 7.53 -24.07 7.43
N PRO A 170 6.65 -23.68 8.38
CA PRO A 170 5.50 -24.48 8.76
C PRO A 170 4.38 -24.55 7.70
N ALA A 171 4.50 -23.93 6.53
CA ALA A 171 3.45 -23.73 5.52
C ALA A 171 2.18 -23.14 6.12
N PRO A 172 2.25 -21.92 6.68
CA PRO A 172 1.11 -21.29 7.31
C PRO A 172 0.03 -20.95 6.29
N GLN A 173 -1.22 -20.93 6.73
CA GLN A 173 -2.36 -20.54 5.91
C GLN A 173 -2.42 -19.02 5.68
N LEU A 174 -1.89 -18.25 6.64
CA LEU A 174 -1.79 -16.79 6.59
C LEU A 174 -0.41 -16.35 7.03
N MET A 175 0.23 -15.51 6.22
CA MET A 175 1.45 -14.78 6.56
C MET A 175 1.10 -13.39 7.09
N LEU A 176 1.72 -13.00 8.18
CA LEU A 176 1.62 -11.68 8.79
C LEU A 176 3.01 -11.04 8.80
N LEU A 177 3.17 -9.95 8.05
CA LEU A 177 4.45 -9.27 7.88
C LEU A 177 4.33 -7.85 8.44
N ASP A 178 5.10 -7.53 9.49
CA ASP A 178 5.11 -6.21 10.12
C ASP A 178 6.35 -5.43 9.70
N GLU A 179 6.20 -4.46 8.79
CA GLU A 179 7.26 -3.61 8.23
C GLU A 179 8.51 -4.39 7.76
N PRO A 180 8.36 -5.42 6.91
CA PRO A 180 9.42 -6.39 6.64
C PRO A 180 10.63 -5.83 5.88
N PHE A 181 10.57 -4.59 5.37
CA PHE A 181 11.66 -4.00 4.58
C PHE A 181 12.18 -2.66 5.14
N SER A 182 11.67 -2.23 6.29
CA SER A 182 11.97 -0.91 6.87
C SER A 182 13.43 -0.71 7.24
N SER A 183 14.17 -1.78 7.60
CA SER A 183 15.59 -1.72 7.99
C SER A 183 16.57 -1.87 6.82
N LEU A 184 16.06 -1.94 5.57
CA LEU A 184 16.90 -2.15 4.38
C LEU A 184 17.30 -0.84 3.71
N ASP A 185 18.52 -0.80 3.17
CA ASP A 185 18.91 0.26 2.25
C ASP A 185 18.11 0.20 0.93
N ALA A 186 17.98 1.35 0.25
CA ALA A 186 17.09 1.47 -0.92
C ALA A 186 17.43 0.50 -2.07
N ARG A 187 18.72 0.22 -2.34
CA ARG A 187 19.12 -0.66 -3.45
C ARG A 187 18.82 -2.13 -3.16
N LEU A 188 19.02 -2.54 -1.91
CA LEU A 188 18.77 -3.90 -1.48
C LEU A 188 17.27 -4.17 -1.32
N ARG A 189 16.50 -3.14 -0.95
CA ARG A 189 15.05 -3.22 -0.71
C ARG A 189 14.29 -3.70 -1.94
N ASP A 190 14.55 -3.13 -3.12
CA ASP A 190 13.86 -3.49 -4.36
C ASP A 190 14.01 -4.97 -4.70
N ARG A 191 15.24 -5.48 -4.60
CA ARG A 191 15.52 -6.89 -4.87
C ARG A 191 14.87 -7.82 -3.85
N ILE A 192 14.94 -7.47 -2.55
CA ILE A 192 14.35 -8.32 -1.49
C ILE A 192 12.82 -8.31 -1.58
N ARG A 193 12.19 -7.19 -1.95
CA ARG A 193 10.74 -7.12 -2.20
C ARG A 193 10.34 -8.08 -3.32
N ASP A 194 11.06 -8.08 -4.44
CA ASP A 194 10.81 -8.95 -5.59
C ASP A 194 10.96 -10.43 -5.21
N ASP A 195 12.09 -10.80 -4.60
CA ASP A 195 12.35 -12.16 -4.11
C ASP A 195 11.25 -12.62 -3.13
N THR A 196 10.85 -11.75 -2.20
CA THR A 196 9.81 -12.05 -1.20
C THR A 196 8.45 -12.27 -1.86
N LEU A 197 8.03 -11.38 -2.76
CA LEU A 197 6.75 -11.50 -3.47
C LEU A 197 6.72 -12.80 -4.28
N HIS A 198 7.80 -13.11 -4.99
CA HIS A 198 7.91 -14.36 -5.75
C HIS A 198 7.72 -15.60 -4.86
N VAL A 199 8.37 -15.63 -3.70
CA VAL A 199 8.23 -16.75 -2.75
C VAL A 199 6.81 -16.85 -2.19
N LEU A 200 6.20 -15.72 -1.77
CA LEU A 200 4.82 -15.69 -1.27
C LEU A 200 3.82 -16.21 -2.30
N LYS A 201 3.93 -15.75 -3.55
CA LYS A 201 3.07 -16.20 -4.66
C LYS A 201 3.30 -17.67 -5.02
N LYS A 202 4.54 -18.14 -5.01
CA LYS A 202 4.88 -19.55 -5.28
C LYS A 202 4.33 -20.50 -4.22
N VAL A 203 4.38 -20.10 -2.94
CA VAL A 203 3.82 -20.87 -1.82
C VAL A 203 2.29 -20.78 -1.78
N GLY A 204 1.70 -19.75 -2.40
CA GLY A 204 0.25 -19.50 -2.38
C GLY A 204 -0.29 -19.10 -1.00
N ALA A 205 0.57 -18.57 -0.12
CA ALA A 205 0.16 -18.14 1.21
C ALA A 205 -0.63 -16.82 1.11
N ALA A 206 -1.82 -16.77 1.72
CA ALA A 206 -2.50 -15.51 1.98
C ALA A 206 -1.61 -14.64 2.87
N THR A 207 -1.52 -13.34 2.58
CA THR A 207 -0.56 -12.47 3.26
C THR A 207 -1.21 -11.14 3.68
N LEU A 208 -1.05 -10.78 4.94
CA LEU A 208 -1.34 -9.45 5.44
C LEU A 208 0.00 -8.75 5.74
N LEU A 209 0.32 -7.75 4.92
CA LEU A 209 1.53 -6.93 5.01
C LEU A 209 1.20 -5.60 5.67
N VAL A 210 1.98 -5.16 6.63
CA VAL A 210 1.90 -3.81 7.22
C VAL A 210 3.10 -3.01 6.77
N THR A 211 2.87 -1.82 6.24
CA THR A 211 3.91 -0.85 5.91
C THR A 211 3.41 0.59 6.03
N HIS A 212 4.34 1.53 6.07
CA HIS A 212 4.07 2.96 5.92
C HIS A 212 4.59 3.52 4.58
N ASP A 213 5.24 2.68 3.77
CA ASP A 213 5.82 3.05 2.48
C ASP A 213 4.83 2.77 1.33
N PRO A 214 4.34 3.84 0.62
CA PRO A 214 3.41 3.68 -0.50
C PRO A 214 3.99 2.88 -1.67
N GLU A 215 5.30 3.02 -1.97
CA GLU A 215 5.93 2.30 -3.07
C GLU A 215 5.99 0.80 -2.78
N GLU A 216 6.28 0.44 -1.53
CA GLU A 216 6.24 -0.94 -1.06
C GLU A 216 4.85 -1.55 -1.21
N ALA A 217 3.82 -0.84 -0.74
CA ALA A 217 2.44 -1.30 -0.85
C ALA A 217 2.01 -1.47 -2.31
N MET A 218 2.33 -0.50 -3.18
CA MET A 218 2.01 -0.56 -4.61
C MET A 218 2.71 -1.71 -5.34
N PHE A 219 3.92 -2.06 -4.93
CA PHE A 219 4.69 -3.15 -5.53
C PHE A 219 4.21 -4.53 -5.07
N MET A 220 3.92 -4.68 -3.77
CA MET A 220 3.69 -5.98 -3.14
C MET A 220 2.23 -6.44 -3.19
N ALA A 221 1.27 -5.51 -3.13
CA ALA A 221 -0.11 -5.86 -2.82
C ALA A 221 -0.97 -6.13 -4.06
N ASP A 222 -1.84 -7.13 -3.96
CA ASP A 222 -3.00 -7.28 -4.85
C ASP A 222 -4.07 -6.22 -4.49
N ARG A 223 -4.26 -5.95 -3.17
CA ARG A 223 -5.12 -4.88 -2.66
C ARG A 223 -4.45 -4.16 -1.50
N ILE A 224 -4.69 -2.86 -1.43
CA ILE A 224 -4.21 -1.97 -0.35
C ILE A 224 -5.41 -1.48 0.45
N ALA A 225 -5.34 -1.59 1.78
CA ALA A 225 -6.25 -0.95 2.72
C ALA A 225 -5.52 0.25 3.34
N LEU A 226 -5.84 1.46 2.88
CA LEU A 226 -5.24 2.69 3.41
C LEU A 226 -5.97 3.12 4.67
N MET A 227 -5.22 3.22 5.76
CA MET A 227 -5.73 3.55 7.09
C MET A 227 -5.36 4.97 7.52
N ARG A 228 -6.33 5.64 8.17
CA ARG A 228 -6.12 6.90 8.91
C ARG A 228 -6.95 6.86 10.19
N GLU A 229 -6.36 7.25 11.32
CA GLU A 229 -7.03 7.39 12.61
C GLU A 229 -7.86 6.17 13.05
N GLY A 230 -7.33 4.97 12.85
CA GLY A 230 -7.96 3.71 13.24
C GLY A 230 -9.06 3.20 12.28
N ARG A 231 -9.26 3.82 11.12
CA ARG A 231 -10.27 3.44 10.12
C ARG A 231 -9.61 3.18 8.76
N ILE A 232 -10.21 2.32 7.96
CA ILE A 232 -9.88 2.21 6.53
C ILE A 232 -10.59 3.36 5.80
N VAL A 233 -9.80 4.21 5.13
CA VAL A 233 -10.31 5.33 4.30
C VAL A 233 -10.71 4.82 2.93
N GLN A 234 -9.86 4.01 2.32
CA GLN A 234 -10.13 3.38 1.03
C GLN A 234 -9.44 2.03 0.96
N MET A 235 -10.08 1.06 0.32
CA MET A 235 -9.51 -0.24 0.00
C MET A 235 -9.75 -0.57 -1.47
N GLY A 236 -8.72 -1.05 -2.15
CA GLY A 236 -8.79 -1.42 -3.58
C GLY A 236 -7.44 -1.87 -4.10
N THR A 237 -7.36 -2.11 -5.41
CA THR A 237 -6.09 -2.37 -6.09
C THR A 237 -5.18 -1.15 -6.04
N PRO A 238 -3.85 -1.30 -6.18
CA PRO A 238 -2.92 -0.17 -6.29
C PRO A 238 -3.37 0.88 -7.32
N ARG A 239 -3.83 0.42 -8.48
CA ARG A 239 -4.34 1.29 -9.55
C ARG A 239 -5.57 2.09 -9.12
N GLU A 240 -6.53 1.46 -8.44
CA GLU A 240 -7.75 2.15 -7.97
C GLU A 240 -7.41 3.25 -6.97
N LEU A 241 -6.52 2.99 -6.00
CA LEU A 241 -6.13 4.00 -5.02
C LEU A 241 -5.36 5.17 -5.67
N TYR A 242 -4.55 4.88 -6.67
CA TYR A 242 -3.74 5.90 -7.36
C TYR A 242 -4.55 6.73 -8.36
N CYS A 243 -5.43 6.07 -9.17
CA CYS A 243 -6.15 6.70 -10.28
C CYS A 243 -7.59 7.13 -9.93
N ALA A 244 -8.18 6.57 -8.86
CA ALA A 244 -9.55 6.87 -8.43
C ALA A 244 -9.62 7.05 -6.90
N PRO A 245 -8.85 7.99 -6.33
CA PRO A 245 -8.85 8.27 -4.90
C PRO A 245 -10.19 8.84 -4.46
N SER A 246 -10.70 8.35 -3.33
CA SER A 246 -12.00 8.78 -2.77
C SER A 246 -11.92 9.96 -1.80
N ASP A 247 -10.71 10.37 -1.41
CA ASP A 247 -10.45 11.37 -0.37
C ASP A 247 -9.14 12.12 -0.69
N PRO A 248 -9.02 13.43 -0.43
CA PRO A 248 -7.79 14.19 -0.61
C PRO A 248 -6.58 13.56 0.08
N PHE A 249 -6.78 12.97 1.25
CA PHE A 249 -5.73 12.25 1.97
C PHE A 249 -5.16 11.09 1.14
N VAL A 250 -6.00 10.36 0.39
CA VAL A 250 -5.55 9.26 -0.47
C VAL A 250 -4.64 9.78 -1.57
N VAL A 251 -5.00 10.92 -2.22
CA VAL A 251 -4.15 11.55 -3.25
C VAL A 251 -2.78 11.88 -2.68
N ALA A 252 -2.75 12.63 -1.57
CA ALA A 252 -1.54 13.13 -0.93
C ALA A 252 -0.66 12.00 -0.35
N PHE A 253 -1.26 10.87 0.06
CA PHE A 253 -0.51 9.76 0.64
C PHE A 253 0.36 9.03 -0.39
N PHE A 254 -0.08 8.95 -1.65
CA PHE A 254 0.65 8.26 -2.71
C PHE A 254 1.64 9.14 -3.50
N GLY A 255 1.88 10.36 -3.09
CA GLY A 255 2.87 11.22 -3.72
C GLY A 255 2.65 12.70 -3.45
N GLU A 256 3.60 13.51 -3.90
CA GLU A 256 3.48 14.95 -3.89
C GLU A 256 2.30 15.39 -4.76
N VAL A 257 1.64 16.48 -4.38
CA VAL A 257 0.52 17.08 -5.11
C VAL A 257 0.62 18.60 -5.09
N ASN A 258 0.19 19.21 -6.17
CA ASN A 258 -0.10 20.65 -6.22
C ASN A 258 -1.56 20.83 -5.79
N GLU A 259 -1.80 21.63 -4.78
CA GLU A 259 -3.14 21.93 -4.26
C GLU A 259 -3.57 23.31 -4.67
N LEU A 260 -4.70 23.40 -5.37
CA LEU A 260 -5.33 24.64 -5.78
C LEU A 260 -6.76 24.68 -5.21
N GLN A 261 -7.26 25.88 -4.99
CA GLN A 261 -8.64 26.10 -4.58
C GLN A 261 -9.33 27.01 -5.60
N GLY A 262 -10.62 26.77 -5.80
CA GLY A 262 -11.41 27.60 -6.68
C GLY A 262 -12.91 27.36 -6.51
N GLU A 263 -13.69 28.30 -7.03
CA GLU A 263 -15.14 28.21 -7.03
C GLU A 263 -15.62 27.44 -8.28
N VAL A 264 -16.62 26.60 -8.11
CA VAL A 264 -17.28 25.90 -9.21
C VAL A 264 -18.16 26.88 -9.99
N ARG A 265 -17.86 27.10 -11.27
CA ARG A 265 -18.64 27.95 -12.18
C ARG A 265 -18.88 27.24 -13.51
N GLY A 266 -20.13 27.10 -13.90
CA GLY A 266 -20.51 26.36 -15.11
C GLY A 266 -20.04 24.91 -15.09
N GLY A 267 -20.04 24.27 -13.92
CA GLY A 267 -19.59 22.90 -13.72
C GLY A 267 -18.06 22.70 -13.81
N ARG A 268 -17.27 23.76 -13.71
CA ARG A 268 -15.81 23.73 -13.79
C ARG A 268 -15.16 24.58 -12.72
N VAL A 269 -13.91 24.28 -12.38
CA VAL A 269 -13.02 25.12 -11.58
C VAL A 269 -11.94 25.68 -12.50
N MET A 270 -11.83 27.00 -12.55
CA MET A 270 -10.73 27.66 -13.28
C MET A 270 -9.45 27.60 -12.47
N THR A 271 -8.37 27.17 -13.09
CA THR A 271 -7.04 27.11 -12.46
C THR A 271 -6.00 27.79 -13.37
N PRO A 272 -4.84 28.21 -12.85
CA PRO A 272 -3.77 28.81 -13.67
C PRO A 272 -3.21 27.88 -14.75
N VAL A 273 -3.54 26.59 -14.72
CA VAL A 273 -3.14 25.57 -15.73
C VAL A 273 -4.31 25.10 -16.58
N GLY A 274 -5.45 25.80 -16.52
CA GLY A 274 -6.63 25.55 -17.33
C GLY A 274 -7.86 25.11 -16.52
N PRO A 275 -9.02 24.97 -17.20
CA PRO A 275 -10.26 24.57 -16.56
C PRO A 275 -10.26 23.09 -16.20
N VAL A 276 -10.76 22.75 -15.01
CA VAL A 276 -10.92 21.40 -14.52
C VAL A 276 -12.40 21.10 -14.33
N GLU A 277 -12.88 19.96 -14.83
CA GLU A 277 -14.27 19.51 -14.72
C GLU A 277 -14.64 19.24 -13.25
N ALA A 278 -15.80 19.76 -12.82
CA ALA A 278 -16.31 19.65 -11.45
C ALA A 278 -17.86 19.62 -11.42
N SER A 279 -18.50 19.13 -12.47
CA SER A 279 -19.96 19.16 -12.67
C SER A 279 -20.76 18.37 -11.62
N TRP A 280 -20.11 17.50 -10.85
CA TRP A 280 -20.71 16.78 -9.71
C TRP A 280 -20.78 17.59 -8.41
N LEU A 281 -20.11 18.75 -8.37
CA LEU A 281 -20.15 19.67 -7.22
C LEU A 281 -21.21 20.75 -7.45
N PRO A 282 -21.83 21.29 -6.36
CA PRO A 282 -22.79 22.37 -6.48
C PRO A 282 -22.18 23.62 -7.09
N GLU A 283 -22.95 24.33 -7.94
CA GLU A 283 -22.58 25.63 -8.49
C GLU A 283 -22.32 26.64 -7.37
N GLY A 284 -21.23 27.40 -7.47
CA GLY A 284 -20.79 28.39 -6.48
C GLY A 284 -20.09 27.77 -5.24
N SER A 285 -19.98 26.44 -5.15
CA SER A 285 -19.25 25.81 -4.04
C SER A 285 -17.74 25.94 -4.20
N GLN A 286 -17.01 25.94 -3.07
CA GLN A 286 -15.55 25.89 -3.07
C GLN A 286 -15.08 24.45 -3.31
N ALA A 287 -14.12 24.28 -4.21
CA ALA A 287 -13.51 23.00 -4.54
C ALA A 287 -12.00 23.03 -4.31
N GLN A 288 -11.46 21.92 -3.86
CA GLN A 288 -10.03 21.64 -3.80
C GLN A 288 -9.64 20.83 -5.05
N VAL A 289 -8.71 21.37 -5.85
CA VAL A 289 -8.15 20.72 -7.04
C VAL A 289 -6.76 20.21 -6.70
N MET A 290 -6.55 18.92 -6.81
CA MET A 290 -5.27 18.27 -6.52
C MET A 290 -4.66 17.75 -7.83
N ILE A 291 -3.47 18.24 -8.17
CA ILE A 291 -2.78 17.95 -9.42
C ILE A 291 -1.46 17.24 -9.10
N ARG A 292 -1.26 16.04 -9.60
CA ARG A 292 0.05 15.38 -9.47
C ARG A 292 1.12 16.12 -10.26
N PRO A 293 2.37 16.20 -9.79
CA PRO A 293 3.47 16.82 -10.55
C PRO A 293 3.66 16.22 -11.95
N GLU A 294 3.37 14.92 -12.12
CA GLU A 294 3.45 14.20 -13.38
C GLU A 294 2.31 14.54 -14.35
N ALA A 295 1.22 15.16 -13.87
CA ALA A 295 0.11 15.63 -14.69
C ALA A 295 0.46 16.88 -15.51
N LEU A 296 1.47 17.62 -15.07
CA LEU A 296 1.93 18.83 -15.76
C LEU A 296 2.96 18.46 -16.83
N ARG A 297 2.49 18.39 -18.07
CA ARG A 297 3.36 18.16 -19.25
C ARG A 297 3.92 19.50 -19.70
N ILE A 298 5.24 19.67 -19.52
CA ILE A 298 5.94 20.92 -19.80
C ILE A 298 6.65 20.80 -21.14
N THR A 299 6.47 21.85 -21.99
CA THR A 299 7.24 22.05 -23.22
C THR A 299 7.86 23.44 -23.24
N GLU A 300 9.01 23.57 -23.94
CA GLU A 300 9.64 24.86 -24.10
C GLU A 300 8.83 25.72 -25.08
N HIS A 301 8.65 26.97 -24.70
CA HIS A 301 7.99 27.96 -25.56
C HIS A 301 9.04 28.75 -26.36
N PHE A 302 8.92 28.78 -27.69
CA PHE A 302 9.92 29.39 -28.55
C PHE A 302 9.47 30.68 -29.21
N ASP A 303 8.16 31.04 -29.16
CA ASP A 303 7.66 32.27 -29.80
C ASP A 303 7.85 33.48 -28.89
N PRO A 304 8.23 34.65 -29.48
CA PRO A 304 8.23 35.92 -28.78
C PRO A 304 6.78 36.37 -28.56
N ALA A 305 6.20 35.99 -27.42
CA ALA A 305 4.85 36.41 -27.05
C ALA A 305 4.84 37.92 -26.67
N PRO A 306 3.70 38.64 -26.92
CA PRO A 306 3.50 39.98 -26.39
C PRO A 306 3.55 39.99 -24.86
N GLU A 307 3.72 41.18 -24.26
CA GLU A 307 3.97 41.44 -22.82
C GLU A 307 2.93 40.90 -21.82
N HIS A 308 2.22 39.82 -22.14
CA HIS A 308 1.29 39.18 -21.24
C HIS A 308 2.03 38.21 -20.31
N ARG A 309 1.53 38.06 -19.08
CA ARG A 309 2.03 37.09 -18.07
C ARG A 309 2.08 35.72 -18.69
N TYR A 310 3.23 35.10 -18.69
CA TYR A 310 3.46 33.76 -19.23
C TYR A 310 4.01 32.86 -18.14
N SER A 311 3.67 31.55 -18.23
CA SER A 311 4.24 30.55 -17.34
C SER A 311 5.73 30.41 -17.59
N HIS A 312 6.53 30.33 -16.52
CA HIS A 312 7.97 30.26 -16.60
C HIS A 312 8.58 29.37 -15.51
N VAL A 313 9.81 28.98 -15.75
CA VAL A 313 10.57 28.14 -14.80
C VAL A 313 11.18 29.00 -13.72
N ILE A 314 10.93 28.66 -12.46
CA ILE A 314 11.61 29.27 -11.30
C ILE A 314 12.91 28.50 -11.02
N MET A 315 12.85 27.17 -11.06
CA MET A 315 14.00 26.31 -10.79
C MET A 315 13.81 24.93 -11.43
N ALA A 316 14.90 24.33 -11.91
CA ALA A 316 14.93 22.95 -12.39
C ALA A 316 16.02 22.15 -11.68
N LYS A 317 15.71 20.93 -11.24
CA LYS A 317 16.66 20.01 -10.57
C LYS A 317 16.55 18.60 -11.14
N LEU A 318 17.70 17.98 -11.41
CA LEU A 318 17.77 16.59 -11.80
C LEU A 318 17.69 15.67 -10.57
N LEU A 319 16.71 14.76 -10.57
CA LEU A 319 16.53 13.74 -9.53
C LEU A 319 16.95 12.33 -10.01
N GLY A 320 17.84 12.24 -10.99
CA GLY A 320 18.31 10.99 -11.60
C GLY A 320 17.40 10.51 -12.73
N ARG A 321 16.32 9.82 -12.46
CA ARG A 321 15.41 9.32 -13.51
C ARG A 321 14.39 10.35 -14.03
N SER A 322 14.24 11.46 -13.34
CA SER A 322 13.33 12.56 -13.67
C SER A 322 13.93 13.91 -13.31
N SER A 323 13.38 14.98 -13.86
CA SER A 323 13.66 16.35 -13.49
C SER A 323 12.45 16.92 -12.73
N LEU A 324 12.72 17.60 -11.62
CA LEU A 324 11.73 18.35 -10.86
C LEU A 324 11.85 19.82 -11.23
N LEU A 325 10.74 20.41 -11.67
CA LEU A 325 10.64 21.83 -11.97
C LEU A 325 9.76 22.51 -10.92
N HIS A 326 10.20 23.63 -10.43
CA HIS A 326 9.36 24.61 -9.76
C HIS A 326 9.01 25.68 -10.79
N ILE A 327 7.73 25.88 -11.05
CA ILE A 327 7.22 26.74 -12.11
C ILE A 327 6.24 27.77 -11.55
N CYS A 328 6.20 28.93 -12.15
CA CYS A 328 5.14 29.91 -11.98
C CYS A 328 4.16 29.75 -13.14
N ALA A 329 2.94 29.31 -12.87
CA ALA A 329 1.88 29.18 -13.85
C ALA A 329 1.00 30.43 -13.83
N HIS A 330 0.69 30.99 -15.01
CA HIS A 330 -0.21 32.12 -15.17
C HIS A 330 -1.47 31.72 -15.93
N GLY A 331 -2.64 31.93 -15.32
CA GLY A 331 -3.94 31.71 -15.95
C GLY A 331 -4.38 32.86 -16.83
N GLU A 332 -5.28 32.57 -17.77
CA GLU A 332 -5.89 33.57 -18.65
C GLU A 332 -6.67 34.65 -17.89
N ASP A 333 -7.20 34.31 -16.72
CA ASP A 333 -7.91 35.20 -15.79
C ASP A 333 -6.98 36.09 -14.95
N GLY A 334 -5.66 35.96 -15.13
CA GLY A 334 -4.64 36.65 -14.36
C GLY A 334 -4.31 36.01 -13.01
N SER A 335 -4.84 34.85 -12.72
CA SER A 335 -4.44 34.04 -11.58
C SER A 335 -3.00 33.55 -11.72
N GLU A 336 -2.31 33.33 -10.58
CA GLU A 336 -0.92 32.88 -10.53
C GLU A 336 -0.80 31.75 -9.48
N ALA A 337 -0.02 30.73 -9.81
CA ALA A 337 0.30 29.67 -8.86
C ALA A 337 1.71 29.14 -9.05
N HIS A 338 2.36 28.84 -7.94
CA HIS A 338 3.63 28.13 -7.91
C HIS A 338 3.35 26.64 -7.83
N LEU A 339 3.84 25.90 -8.82
CA LEU A 339 3.56 24.49 -8.98
C LEU A 339 4.86 23.69 -9.13
N HIS A 340 4.81 22.44 -8.74
CA HIS A 340 5.85 21.46 -9.03
C HIS A 340 5.43 20.58 -10.21
N ALA A 341 6.32 20.44 -11.21
CA ALA A 341 6.14 19.51 -12.31
C ALA A 341 7.28 18.48 -12.30
N ARG A 342 6.95 17.22 -12.60
CA ARG A 342 7.94 16.15 -12.69
C ARG A 342 7.98 15.60 -14.10
N VAL A 343 9.10 15.86 -14.79
CA VAL A 343 9.32 15.47 -16.19
C VAL A 343 10.26 14.27 -16.25
N PRO A 344 9.93 13.19 -16.97
CA PRO A 344 10.81 12.04 -17.14
C PRO A 344 12.13 12.42 -17.82
N GLY A 345 13.23 11.80 -17.37
CA GLY A 345 14.56 12.02 -17.93
C GLY A 345 15.21 13.35 -17.53
N VAL A 346 16.09 13.84 -18.39
CA VAL A 346 16.84 15.09 -18.19
C VAL A 346 16.16 16.21 -18.95
N PHE A 347 15.50 17.10 -18.23
CA PHE A 347 14.87 18.31 -18.74
C PHE A 347 15.14 19.44 -17.76
N LEU A 348 16.09 20.32 -18.09
CA LEU A 348 16.63 21.35 -17.22
C LEU A 348 16.59 22.74 -17.92
N PRO A 349 15.41 23.28 -18.19
CA PRO A 349 15.27 24.62 -18.75
C PRO A 349 15.88 25.69 -17.81
N ALA A 350 16.32 26.78 -18.37
CA ALA A 350 16.92 27.85 -17.59
C ALA A 350 15.88 28.57 -16.70
N GLU A 351 16.34 29.19 -15.61
CA GLU A 351 15.52 30.03 -14.77
C GLU A 351 14.97 31.20 -15.61
N GLY A 352 13.69 31.56 -15.45
CA GLY A 352 12.97 32.53 -16.24
C GLY A 352 12.58 32.05 -17.64
N GLN A 353 12.96 30.85 -18.07
CA GLN A 353 12.59 30.31 -19.38
C GLN A 353 11.07 30.12 -19.47
N ARG A 354 10.48 30.63 -20.57
CA ARG A 354 9.06 30.46 -20.87
C ARG A 354 8.74 29.01 -21.19
N ILE A 355 7.58 28.58 -20.72
CA ILE A 355 7.08 27.21 -20.89
C ILE A 355 5.59 27.23 -21.23
N ASP A 356 5.18 26.21 -21.99
CA ASP A 356 3.78 25.82 -22.13
C ASP A 356 3.46 24.66 -21.21
N ILE A 357 2.28 24.72 -20.57
CA ILE A 357 1.82 23.71 -19.63
C ILE A 357 0.57 23.02 -20.20
N HIS A 358 0.64 21.73 -20.38
CA HIS A 358 -0.50 20.91 -20.77
C HIS A 358 -0.89 20.00 -19.61
N LEU A 359 -2.17 20.05 -19.21
CA LEU A 359 -2.68 19.29 -18.06
C LEU A 359 -3.19 17.92 -18.49
N ASP A 360 -2.62 16.85 -17.92
CA ASP A 360 -3.13 15.50 -18.04
C ASP A 360 -4.25 15.28 -17.02
N LEU A 361 -5.50 15.42 -17.46
CA LEU A 361 -6.68 15.35 -16.60
C LEU A 361 -6.87 13.99 -15.91
N SER A 362 -6.20 12.92 -16.36
CA SER A 362 -6.27 11.60 -15.72
C SER A 362 -5.58 11.56 -14.34
N GLN A 363 -4.78 12.58 -14.02
CA GLN A 363 -4.05 12.70 -12.75
C GLN A 363 -4.42 13.99 -12.00
N VAL A 364 -5.62 14.49 -12.25
CA VAL A 364 -6.23 15.63 -11.57
C VAL A 364 -7.47 15.19 -10.83
N PHE A 365 -7.56 15.55 -9.57
CA PHE A 365 -8.65 15.15 -8.68
C PHE A 365 -9.31 16.39 -8.07
N VAL A 366 -10.64 16.36 -8.01
CA VAL A 366 -11.42 17.49 -7.47
C VAL A 366 -12.30 16.99 -6.34
N PHE A 367 -12.22 17.68 -5.21
CA PHE A 367 -12.99 17.38 -4.01
C PHE A 367 -13.72 18.63 -3.51
N PRO A 368 -14.83 18.46 -2.74
CA PRO A 368 -15.39 19.57 -2.00
C PRO A 368 -14.33 20.18 -1.08
N SER A 369 -14.20 21.50 -1.04
CA SER A 369 -13.34 22.13 -0.04
C SER A 369 -13.95 21.95 1.35
N THR A 370 -13.16 21.43 2.30
CA THR A 370 -13.55 21.32 3.71
C THR A 370 -13.14 22.56 4.51
N ALA A 371 -12.57 23.57 3.85
CA ALA A 371 -12.22 24.82 4.51
C ALA A 371 -13.52 25.54 4.95
N PRO A 372 -13.56 26.06 6.21
CA PRO A 372 -14.73 26.76 6.75
C PRO A 372 -14.97 28.08 6.04
#